data_0958419c2ae7f8b7b52b6476f07c008f
#
_entry.id   0958419c2ae7f8b7b52b6476f07c008f
#
_cell.length_a   1.000
_cell.length_b   1.000
_cell.length_c   1.000
_cell.angle_alpha   90.00
_cell.angle_beta   90.00
_cell.angle_gamma   90.00
#
_symmetry.space_group_name_H-M   'P 1'
#
loop_
_entity.id
_entity.type
_entity.pdbx_description
1 polymer ?
#
loop_
_entity_poly.entity_id
_entity_poly.type
_entity_poly.pdbx_seq_one_letter_code
_entity_poly.pdbx_strand_id
1 'polypeptide(L)'
;MTDVDNETRDPAPDSEASAPPSAPDPSDRGTPVPPRQAMSLAFGVTIATGAVITYAFDPARAGQGAMLGAIGALYALLTAVALVRLSRRGQLQQRFRPVSGDMTLGALTAGLLYGAGRIVLLVLAGHGSPREAWLVRLYLQIGDTEAAGHWVVGGAVFAVAALEEIVWRGLVMRTLEDAMGARKALLYSALLFALAHVPTAYLLRDPLVGLNPLIVLAAFGCSLVWGGLVLRTGRLVPAVLAHALFSWSMIEFPMWRA
;
A
#
# COMPACT_ATOMS: atom_id res chain seq x y z
N MET A 1 6.62 -80.91 15.33
CA MET A 1 5.45 -80.99 14.44
C MET A 1 4.56 -79.84 14.88
N THR A 2 4.86 -78.67 14.40
CA THR A 2 4.16 -77.40 14.70
C THR A 2 3.97 -76.68 13.38
N ASP A 3 2.73 -76.69 12.89
CA ASP A 3 2.27 -75.99 11.69
C ASP A 3 2.47 -74.47 11.89
N VAL A 4 3.11 -73.84 10.94
CA VAL A 4 3.23 -72.38 10.85
C VAL A 4 2.21 -71.94 9.82
N ASP A 5 1.10 -71.37 10.30
CA ASP A 5 0.05 -70.75 9.47
C ASP A 5 0.64 -69.58 8.68
N ASN A 6 0.64 -69.71 7.38
CA ASN A 6 1.08 -68.69 6.43
C ASN A 6 -0.12 -67.78 6.14
N GLU A 7 -0.22 -66.71 6.93
CA GLU A 7 -1.25 -65.67 6.78
C GLU A 7 -0.89 -64.78 5.57
N THR A 8 -1.53 -65.04 4.44
CA THR A 8 -1.44 -64.18 3.25
C THR A 8 -2.06 -62.81 3.54
N ARG A 9 -1.21 -61.79 3.75
CA ARG A 9 -1.65 -60.40 3.82
C ARG A 9 -2.10 -59.94 2.45
N ASP A 10 -3.39 -59.62 2.35
CA ASP A 10 -3.93 -58.87 1.21
C ASP A 10 -3.24 -57.51 1.07
N PRO A 11 -2.84 -57.09 -0.14
CA PRO A 11 -2.28 -55.75 -0.34
C PRO A 11 -3.37 -54.71 -0.05
N ALA A 12 -3.02 -53.70 0.76
CA ALA A 12 -3.87 -52.56 1.06
C ALA A 12 -4.27 -51.86 -0.27
N PRO A 13 -5.53 -51.38 -0.38
CA PRO A 13 -5.98 -50.66 -1.57
C PRO A 13 -5.10 -49.41 -1.78
N ASP A 14 -4.56 -49.27 -2.98
CA ASP A 14 -3.79 -48.13 -3.42
C ASP A 14 -4.55 -46.85 -3.05
N SER A 15 -3.94 -45.99 -2.22
CA SER A 15 -4.44 -44.68 -1.94
C SER A 15 -4.53 -43.89 -3.26
N GLU A 16 -5.74 -43.68 -3.77
CA GLU A 16 -5.98 -42.76 -4.87
C GLU A 16 -5.28 -41.42 -4.57
N ALA A 17 -4.15 -41.21 -5.19
CA ALA A 17 -3.47 -39.92 -5.18
C ALA A 17 -4.44 -38.93 -5.82
N SER A 18 -5.06 -38.08 -4.97
CA SER A 18 -5.95 -37.03 -5.43
C SER A 18 -5.25 -36.21 -6.50
N ALA A 19 -5.80 -36.23 -7.70
CA ALA A 19 -5.30 -35.45 -8.84
C ALA A 19 -5.11 -33.97 -8.40
N PRO A 20 -4.03 -33.33 -8.84
CA PRO A 20 -3.82 -31.93 -8.54
C PRO A 20 -5.04 -31.12 -9.03
N PRO A 21 -5.48 -30.09 -8.26
CA PRO A 21 -6.62 -29.27 -8.64
C PRO A 21 -6.41 -28.73 -10.06
N SER A 22 -7.40 -28.96 -10.92
CA SER A 22 -7.41 -28.50 -12.30
C SER A 22 -7.15 -26.99 -12.35
N ALA A 23 -6.31 -26.56 -13.29
CA ALA A 23 -6.07 -25.13 -13.52
C ALA A 23 -7.42 -24.42 -13.73
N PRO A 24 -7.60 -23.20 -13.15
CA PRO A 24 -8.86 -22.47 -13.29
C PRO A 24 -9.19 -22.26 -14.78
N ASP A 25 -10.44 -22.53 -15.13
CA ASP A 25 -10.96 -22.41 -16.49
C ASP A 25 -10.69 -20.99 -17.04
N PRO A 26 -10.08 -20.84 -18.22
CA PRO A 26 -9.88 -19.54 -18.85
C PRO A 26 -11.17 -18.73 -19.07
N SER A 27 -12.34 -19.37 -19.12
CA SER A 27 -13.65 -18.73 -19.25
C SER A 27 -14.09 -17.97 -17.98
N ASP A 28 -13.51 -18.29 -16.81
CA ASP A 28 -13.77 -17.62 -15.52
C ASP A 28 -13.04 -16.27 -15.37
N ARG A 29 -12.22 -15.90 -16.34
CA ARG A 29 -11.64 -14.58 -16.45
C ARG A 29 -12.72 -13.65 -17.00
N GLY A 30 -13.43 -12.96 -16.12
CA GLY A 30 -14.43 -11.96 -16.50
C GLY A 30 -13.94 -11.09 -17.67
N THR A 31 -14.87 -10.56 -18.48
CA THR A 31 -14.58 -9.77 -19.70
C THR A 31 -13.43 -8.80 -19.47
N PRO A 32 -12.38 -8.79 -20.32
CA PRO A 32 -11.24 -7.91 -20.18
C PRO A 32 -11.70 -6.45 -20.11
N VAL A 33 -11.21 -5.71 -19.11
CA VAL A 33 -11.51 -4.27 -18.98
C VAL A 33 -10.81 -3.53 -20.13
N PRO A 34 -11.53 -2.77 -20.96
CA PRO A 34 -10.89 -1.99 -22.01
C PRO A 34 -9.84 -1.03 -21.43
N PRO A 35 -8.65 -0.88 -22.06
CA PRO A 35 -7.58 -0.01 -21.55
C PRO A 35 -8.03 1.42 -21.24
N ARG A 36 -8.92 1.99 -22.05
CA ARG A 36 -9.49 3.32 -21.81
C ARG A 36 -10.26 3.40 -20.51
N GLN A 37 -11.08 2.39 -20.21
CA GLN A 37 -11.87 2.37 -18.96
C GLN A 37 -10.94 2.18 -17.73
N ALA A 38 -9.92 1.32 -17.86
CA ALA A 38 -8.92 1.14 -16.81
C ALA A 38 -8.19 2.45 -16.49
N MET A 39 -7.75 3.17 -17.53
CA MET A 39 -7.09 4.46 -17.36
C MET A 39 -8.04 5.54 -16.82
N SER A 40 -9.29 5.60 -17.27
CA SER A 40 -10.28 6.58 -16.75
C SER A 40 -10.53 6.38 -15.26
N LEU A 41 -10.66 5.11 -14.80
CA LEU A 41 -10.79 4.81 -13.38
C LEU A 41 -9.53 5.24 -12.61
N ALA A 42 -8.35 4.90 -13.12
CA ALA A 42 -7.09 5.23 -12.47
C ALA A 42 -6.89 6.75 -12.36
N PHE A 43 -7.15 7.50 -13.42
CA PHE A 43 -7.12 8.97 -13.40
C PHE A 43 -8.18 9.56 -12.47
N GLY A 44 -9.40 9.02 -12.44
CA GLY A 44 -10.46 9.45 -11.53
C GLY A 44 -10.02 9.33 -10.07
N VAL A 45 -9.43 8.19 -9.68
CA VAL A 45 -8.87 7.99 -8.34
C VAL A 45 -7.71 8.97 -8.07
N THR A 46 -6.81 9.16 -9.04
CA THR A 46 -5.67 10.09 -8.92
C THR A 46 -6.15 11.53 -8.66
N ILE A 47 -7.13 12.00 -9.44
CA ILE A 47 -7.69 13.36 -9.31
C ILE A 47 -8.41 13.52 -7.97
N ALA A 48 -9.23 12.55 -7.56
CA ALA A 48 -9.94 12.60 -6.28
C ALA A 48 -8.96 12.62 -5.10
N THR A 49 -7.92 11.78 -5.15
CA THR A 49 -6.86 11.75 -4.14
C THR A 49 -6.09 13.08 -4.12
N GLY A 50 -5.66 13.58 -5.27
CA GLY A 50 -4.96 14.86 -5.38
C GLY A 50 -5.77 16.05 -4.86
N ALA A 51 -7.07 16.07 -5.13
CA ALA A 51 -7.98 17.09 -4.62
C ALA A 51 -8.10 17.05 -3.09
N VAL A 52 -8.26 15.85 -2.50
CA VAL A 52 -8.33 15.71 -1.04
C VAL A 52 -6.98 16.01 -0.39
N ILE A 53 -5.86 15.60 -0.99
CA ILE A 53 -4.52 15.96 -0.51
C ILE A 53 -4.34 17.49 -0.56
N THR A 54 -4.79 18.15 -1.63
CA THR A 54 -4.74 19.62 -1.71
C THR A 54 -5.51 20.28 -0.57
N TYR A 55 -6.70 19.76 -0.26
CA TYR A 55 -7.48 20.24 0.87
C TYR A 55 -6.79 19.94 2.21
N ALA A 56 -6.32 18.73 2.40
CA ALA A 56 -5.75 18.25 3.65
C ALA A 56 -4.41 18.92 4.01
N PHE A 57 -3.58 19.17 3.00
CA PHE A 57 -2.26 19.77 3.18
C PHE A 57 -2.24 21.29 3.06
N ASP A 58 -3.40 21.95 2.98
CA ASP A 58 -3.48 23.40 3.10
C ASP A 58 -2.86 23.84 4.44
N PRO A 59 -1.88 24.75 4.44
CA PRO A 59 -1.22 25.22 5.66
C PRO A 59 -2.19 25.77 6.74
N ALA A 60 -3.34 26.31 6.32
CA ALA A 60 -4.38 26.78 7.26
C ALA A 60 -5.01 25.63 8.06
N ARG A 61 -4.79 24.38 7.69
CA ARG A 61 -5.30 23.16 8.36
C ARG A 61 -4.21 22.37 9.09
N ALA A 62 -3.02 22.91 9.18
CA ALA A 62 -1.90 22.25 9.87
C ALA A 62 -2.30 21.87 11.31
N GLY A 63 -2.00 20.62 11.70
CA GLY A 63 -2.30 20.10 13.02
C GLY A 63 -3.79 19.84 13.30
N GLN A 64 -4.68 20.01 12.31
CA GLN A 64 -6.12 19.79 12.52
C GLN A 64 -6.52 18.36 12.14
N GLY A 65 -7.32 17.71 12.97
CA GLY A 65 -7.86 16.37 12.69
C GLY A 65 -8.73 16.30 11.41
N ALA A 66 -9.23 17.44 10.93
CA ALA A 66 -9.96 17.54 9.66
C ALA A 66 -9.14 17.03 8.45
N MET A 67 -7.80 17.17 8.49
CA MET A 67 -6.89 16.64 7.49
C MET A 67 -7.04 15.11 7.34
N LEU A 68 -6.84 14.39 8.44
CA LEU A 68 -6.96 12.92 8.45
C LEU A 68 -8.39 12.46 8.20
N GLY A 69 -9.38 13.21 8.70
CA GLY A 69 -10.79 12.90 8.46
C GLY A 69 -11.17 12.95 6.98
N ALA A 70 -10.73 13.97 6.24
CA ALA A 70 -11.03 14.11 4.81
C ALA A 70 -10.36 13.01 3.98
N ILE A 71 -9.08 12.71 4.24
CA ILE A 71 -8.34 11.64 3.55
C ILE A 71 -8.98 10.29 3.88
N GLY A 72 -9.25 10.02 5.17
CA GLY A 72 -9.87 8.77 5.62
C GLY A 72 -11.24 8.54 5.01
N ALA A 73 -12.09 9.57 4.91
CA ALA A 73 -13.41 9.47 4.31
C ALA A 73 -13.34 9.10 2.82
N LEU A 74 -12.47 9.74 2.05
CA LEU A 74 -12.26 9.40 0.65
C LEU A 74 -11.80 7.94 0.50
N TYR A 75 -10.76 7.53 1.25
CA TYR A 75 -10.23 6.19 1.13
C TYR A 75 -11.18 5.12 1.66
N ALA A 76 -12.00 5.40 2.67
CA ALA A 76 -13.07 4.50 3.11
C ALA A 76 -14.09 4.26 1.99
N LEU A 77 -14.53 5.32 1.31
CA LEU A 77 -15.45 5.22 0.17
C LEU A 77 -14.83 4.42 -0.99
N LEU A 78 -13.61 4.76 -1.40
CA LEU A 78 -12.93 4.05 -2.49
C LEU A 78 -12.62 2.60 -2.13
N THR A 79 -12.31 2.32 -0.86
CA THR A 79 -12.12 0.95 -0.35
C THR A 79 -13.42 0.15 -0.45
N ALA A 80 -14.56 0.73 -0.10
CA ALA A 80 -15.85 0.06 -0.27
C ALA A 80 -16.08 -0.34 -1.74
N VAL A 81 -15.77 0.56 -2.69
CA VAL A 81 -15.83 0.26 -4.13
C VAL A 81 -14.86 -0.87 -4.51
N ALA A 82 -13.62 -0.82 -4.00
CA ALA A 82 -12.61 -1.86 -4.25
C ALA A 82 -13.07 -3.24 -3.74
N LEU A 83 -13.57 -3.30 -2.51
CA LEU A 83 -14.05 -4.54 -1.88
C LEU A 83 -15.26 -5.14 -2.61
N VAL A 84 -16.24 -4.30 -3.00
CA VAL A 84 -17.39 -4.74 -3.80
C VAL A 84 -16.92 -5.32 -5.14
N ARG A 85 -15.95 -4.67 -5.80
CA ARG A 85 -15.42 -5.14 -7.09
C ARG A 85 -14.64 -6.45 -6.94
N LEU A 86 -13.81 -6.58 -5.91
CA LEU A 86 -13.07 -7.82 -5.59
C LEU A 86 -14.03 -8.96 -5.23
N SER A 87 -15.09 -8.68 -4.45
CA SER A 87 -16.12 -9.65 -4.08
C SER A 87 -16.88 -10.16 -5.31
N ARG A 88 -17.34 -9.25 -6.18
CA ARG A 88 -18.05 -9.64 -7.43
C ARG A 88 -17.19 -10.48 -8.38
N ARG A 89 -15.86 -10.39 -8.27
CA ARG A 89 -14.92 -11.21 -9.04
C ARG A 89 -14.46 -12.48 -8.33
N GLY A 90 -15.01 -12.79 -7.15
CA GLY A 90 -14.59 -13.94 -6.34
C GLY A 90 -13.17 -13.86 -5.81
N GLN A 91 -12.50 -12.68 -5.90
CA GLN A 91 -11.08 -12.52 -5.56
C GLN A 91 -10.83 -12.07 -4.12
N LEU A 92 -11.89 -11.70 -3.38
CA LEU A 92 -11.75 -11.09 -2.06
C LEU A 92 -10.98 -12.01 -1.10
N GLN A 93 -11.42 -13.27 -0.96
CA GLN A 93 -10.78 -14.21 -0.05
C GLN A 93 -9.32 -14.48 -0.44
N GLN A 94 -9.04 -14.70 -1.73
CA GLN A 94 -7.69 -14.94 -2.23
C GLN A 94 -6.73 -13.78 -1.91
N ARG A 95 -7.20 -12.54 -2.08
CA ARG A 95 -6.38 -11.33 -1.88
C ARG A 95 -6.13 -10.99 -0.42
N PHE A 96 -7.08 -11.33 0.47
CA PHE A 96 -7.00 -11.00 1.90
C PHE A 96 -6.69 -12.19 2.81
N ARG A 97 -6.62 -13.43 2.27
CA ARG A 97 -6.24 -14.60 3.08
C ARG A 97 -4.78 -14.47 3.51
N PRO A 98 -4.50 -14.34 4.82
CA PRO A 98 -3.14 -14.30 5.30
C PRO A 98 -2.48 -15.68 5.15
N VAL A 99 -1.22 -15.69 4.76
CA VAL A 99 -0.40 -16.91 4.68
C VAL A 99 0.78 -16.74 5.61
N SER A 100 1.31 -17.84 6.12
CA SER A 100 2.52 -17.83 6.98
C SER A 100 3.63 -17.03 6.29
N GLY A 101 4.24 -16.10 7.03
CA GLY A 101 5.28 -15.19 6.53
C GLY A 101 4.78 -13.85 5.97
N ASP A 102 3.48 -13.67 5.67
CA ASP A 102 2.98 -12.39 5.16
C ASP A 102 3.21 -11.23 6.14
N MET A 103 2.98 -11.47 7.43
CA MET A 103 3.20 -10.48 8.48
C MET A 103 4.69 -10.12 8.62
N THR A 104 5.54 -11.15 8.61
CA THR A 104 7.00 -10.95 8.67
C THR A 104 7.50 -10.19 7.44
N LEU A 105 7.04 -10.56 6.24
CA LEU A 105 7.42 -9.89 5.00
C LEU A 105 6.98 -8.42 5.00
N GLY A 106 5.75 -8.14 5.44
CA GLY A 106 5.25 -6.78 5.59
C GLY A 106 6.06 -5.95 6.58
N ALA A 107 6.30 -6.48 7.78
CA ALA A 107 7.06 -5.80 8.82
C ALA A 107 8.52 -5.55 8.42
N LEU A 108 9.20 -6.55 7.84
CA LEU A 108 10.58 -6.38 7.34
C LEU A 108 10.64 -5.34 6.22
N THR A 109 9.66 -5.34 5.30
CA THR A 109 9.61 -4.33 4.23
C THR A 109 9.40 -2.93 4.80
N ALA A 110 8.51 -2.77 5.78
CA ALA A 110 8.32 -1.50 6.48
C ALA A 110 9.62 -0.99 7.13
N GLY A 111 10.31 -1.86 7.88
CA GLY A 111 11.58 -1.53 8.52
C GLY A 111 12.69 -1.15 7.53
N LEU A 112 12.80 -1.89 6.41
CA LEU A 112 13.76 -1.59 5.35
C LEU A 112 13.46 -0.26 4.66
N LEU A 113 12.18 0.03 4.35
CA LEU A 113 11.77 1.30 3.76
C LEU A 113 12.01 2.47 4.73
N TYR A 114 11.70 2.29 6.02
CA TYR A 114 11.97 3.30 7.04
C TYR A 114 13.48 3.58 7.15
N GLY A 115 14.32 2.54 7.25
CA GLY A 115 15.78 2.68 7.30
C GLY A 115 16.35 3.33 6.03
N ALA A 116 15.89 2.91 4.84
CA ALA A 116 16.27 3.53 3.58
C ALA A 116 15.85 5.00 3.51
N GLY A 117 14.63 5.32 3.95
CA GLY A 117 14.13 6.69 4.06
C GLY A 117 15.01 7.55 4.96
N ARG A 118 15.42 7.04 6.13
CA ARG A 118 16.38 7.71 7.03
C ARG A 118 17.69 8.05 6.32
N ILE A 119 18.27 7.09 5.61
CA ILE A 119 19.52 7.31 4.87
C ILE A 119 19.33 8.36 3.78
N VAL A 120 18.26 8.26 2.99
CA VAL A 120 17.97 9.24 1.93
C VAL A 120 17.78 10.63 2.51
N LEU A 121 17.08 10.76 3.62
CA LEU A 121 16.87 12.06 4.27
C LEU A 121 18.14 12.64 4.87
N LEU A 122 19.01 11.82 5.47
CA LEU A 122 20.32 12.28 5.94
C LEU A 122 21.17 12.87 4.81
N VAL A 123 21.06 12.28 3.61
CA VAL A 123 21.81 12.77 2.43
C VAL A 123 21.16 14.01 1.81
N LEU A 124 19.84 14.03 1.68
CA LEU A 124 19.10 15.09 0.96
C LEU A 124 18.76 16.31 1.83
N ALA A 125 18.44 16.08 3.09
CA ALA A 125 17.90 17.08 4.02
C ALA A 125 18.46 16.88 5.44
N GLY A 126 19.77 16.54 5.53
CA GLY A 126 20.44 16.26 6.78
C GLY A 126 20.44 17.46 7.73
N HIS A 127 20.68 17.18 9.02
CA HIS A 127 20.64 18.17 10.09
C HIS A 127 21.58 19.35 9.78
N GLY A 128 21.07 20.56 9.99
CA GLY A 128 21.79 21.80 9.67
C GLY A 128 21.79 22.17 8.18
N SER A 129 21.24 21.35 7.28
CA SER A 129 21.06 21.76 5.88
C SER A 129 19.82 22.64 5.71
N PRO A 130 19.80 23.61 4.77
CA PRO A 130 18.60 24.40 4.50
C PRO A 130 17.36 23.53 4.16
N ARG A 131 17.58 22.33 3.62
CA ARG A 131 16.52 21.40 3.22
C ARG A 131 15.88 20.68 4.41
N GLU A 132 16.44 20.75 5.61
CA GLU A 132 15.80 20.29 6.84
C GLU A 132 14.43 20.96 7.04
N ALA A 133 14.28 22.20 6.56
CA ALA A 133 12.99 22.91 6.57
C ALA A 133 11.86 22.13 5.88
N TRP A 134 12.15 21.28 4.90
CA TRP A 134 11.15 20.42 4.26
C TRP A 134 10.56 19.39 5.22
N LEU A 135 11.40 18.82 6.10
CA LEU A 135 10.94 17.86 7.12
C LEU A 135 10.13 18.56 8.20
N VAL A 136 10.62 19.70 8.67
CA VAL A 136 9.93 20.51 9.68
C VAL A 136 8.51 20.86 9.20
N ARG A 137 8.35 21.30 7.95
CA ARG A 137 7.04 21.63 7.37
C ARG A 137 6.11 20.42 7.28
N LEU A 138 6.66 19.26 6.94
CA LEU A 138 5.86 18.03 6.91
C LEU A 138 5.31 17.69 8.30
N TYR A 139 6.14 17.73 9.34
CA TYR A 139 5.71 17.41 10.70
C TYR A 139 4.79 18.47 11.30
N LEU A 140 5.01 19.75 11.01
CA LEU A 140 4.09 20.83 11.39
C LEU A 140 2.69 20.62 10.77
N GLN A 141 2.62 20.09 9.54
CA GLN A 141 1.34 19.79 8.88
C GLN A 141 0.59 18.66 9.59
N ILE A 142 1.29 17.62 10.04
CA ILE A 142 0.69 16.49 10.75
C ILE A 142 0.22 16.89 12.15
N GLY A 143 0.94 17.79 12.81
CA GLY A 143 0.69 18.25 14.17
C GLY A 143 1.79 17.85 15.14
N ASP A 144 1.60 18.22 16.41
CA ASP A 144 2.57 17.92 17.46
C ASP A 144 2.59 16.43 17.79
N THR A 145 3.69 15.77 17.44
CA THR A 145 3.92 14.34 17.74
C THR A 145 4.27 14.08 19.22
N GLU A 146 4.41 15.13 20.06
CA GLU A 146 4.62 15.01 21.50
C GLU A 146 3.34 15.26 22.31
N ALA A 147 2.29 15.77 21.67
CA ALA A 147 1.02 16.05 22.34
C ALA A 147 0.40 14.78 22.94
N ALA A 148 -0.30 14.95 24.04
CA ALA A 148 -1.10 13.88 24.63
C ALA A 148 -2.11 13.37 23.57
N GLY A 149 -2.01 12.08 23.18
CA GLY A 149 -2.88 11.51 22.14
C GLY A 149 -2.25 11.40 20.76
N HIS A 150 -0.95 11.65 20.58
CA HIS A 150 -0.24 11.44 19.31
C HIS A 150 -0.45 10.03 18.72
N TRP A 151 -0.58 9.02 19.56
CA TRP A 151 -0.89 7.64 19.16
C TRP A 151 -2.23 7.52 18.41
N VAL A 152 -3.19 8.45 18.64
CA VAL A 152 -4.44 8.51 17.86
C VAL A 152 -4.13 8.93 16.43
N VAL A 153 -3.23 9.91 16.27
CA VAL A 153 -2.77 10.35 14.94
C VAL A 153 -2.02 9.21 14.25
N GLY A 154 -1.10 8.55 14.96
CA GLY A 154 -0.38 7.39 14.44
C GLY A 154 -1.33 6.26 14.01
N GLY A 155 -2.32 5.94 14.83
CA GLY A 155 -3.35 4.96 14.52
C GLY A 155 -4.22 5.34 13.31
N ALA A 156 -4.60 6.62 13.19
CA ALA A 156 -5.35 7.12 12.05
C ALA A 156 -4.52 7.06 10.75
N VAL A 157 -3.25 7.44 10.81
CA VAL A 157 -2.32 7.34 9.68
C VAL A 157 -2.11 5.88 9.27
N PHE A 158 -1.97 4.96 10.24
CA PHE A 158 -1.91 3.52 9.97
C PHE A 158 -3.16 3.03 9.21
N ALA A 159 -4.35 3.42 9.70
CA ALA A 159 -5.61 3.02 9.07
C ALA A 159 -5.75 3.60 7.66
N VAL A 160 -5.44 4.88 7.46
CA VAL A 160 -5.47 5.52 6.14
C VAL A 160 -4.51 4.81 5.16
N ALA A 161 -3.27 4.55 5.58
CA ALA A 161 -2.29 3.85 4.75
C ALA A 161 -2.74 2.43 4.36
N ALA A 162 -3.42 1.72 5.27
CA ALA A 162 -4.02 0.42 4.97
C ALA A 162 -5.13 0.53 3.90
N LEU A 163 -6.01 1.53 4.01
CA LEU A 163 -7.06 1.79 3.02
C LEU A 163 -6.47 2.19 1.66
N GLU A 164 -5.40 2.99 1.65
CA GLU A 164 -4.67 3.36 0.44
C GLU A 164 -4.19 2.14 -0.34
N GLU A 165 -3.61 1.15 0.34
CA GLU A 165 -3.16 -0.07 -0.33
C GLU A 165 -4.31 -0.86 -0.96
N ILE A 166 -5.46 -0.94 -0.28
CA ILE A 166 -6.63 -1.61 -0.84
C ILE A 166 -7.10 -0.90 -2.10
N VAL A 167 -7.09 0.41 -2.12
CA VAL A 167 -7.48 1.21 -3.30
C VAL A 167 -6.44 1.11 -4.41
N TRP A 168 -5.17 1.40 -4.10
CA TRP A 168 -4.15 1.50 -5.14
C TRP A 168 -3.74 0.13 -5.71
N ARG A 169 -3.63 -0.91 -4.89
CA ARG A 169 -3.23 -2.26 -5.33
C ARG A 169 -4.42 -3.16 -5.60
N GLY A 170 -5.48 -3.04 -4.79
CA GLY A 170 -6.69 -3.85 -4.96
C GLY A 170 -7.61 -3.34 -6.07
N LEU A 171 -7.68 -2.02 -6.32
CA LEU A 171 -8.56 -1.45 -7.34
C LEU A 171 -7.79 -0.93 -8.56
N VAL A 172 -6.90 0.07 -8.38
CA VAL A 172 -6.23 0.76 -9.49
C VAL A 172 -5.27 -0.17 -10.22
N MET A 173 -4.24 -0.66 -9.51
CA MET A 173 -3.22 -1.52 -10.12
C MET A 173 -3.82 -2.79 -10.71
N ARG A 174 -4.80 -3.41 -10.01
CA ARG A 174 -5.48 -4.61 -10.50
C ARG A 174 -6.25 -4.34 -11.79
N THR A 175 -6.96 -3.20 -11.88
CA THR A 175 -7.69 -2.83 -13.11
C THR A 175 -6.75 -2.56 -14.27
N LEU A 176 -5.61 -1.91 -14.01
CA LEU A 176 -4.57 -1.69 -15.01
C LEU A 176 -3.89 -3.01 -15.42
N GLU A 177 -3.70 -3.94 -14.48
CA GLU A 177 -3.11 -5.27 -14.76
C GLU A 177 -3.97 -6.07 -15.73
N ASP A 178 -5.29 -6.07 -15.53
CA ASP A 178 -6.25 -6.72 -16.45
C ASP A 178 -6.22 -6.12 -17.85
N ALA A 179 -5.90 -4.82 -17.98
CA ALA A 179 -5.92 -4.11 -19.26
C ALA A 179 -4.58 -4.10 -20.01
N MET A 180 -3.44 -4.10 -19.32
CA MET A 180 -2.14 -3.87 -19.94
C MET A 180 -1.00 -4.74 -19.40
N GLY A 181 -1.30 -5.67 -18.49
CA GLY A 181 -0.34 -6.60 -17.89
C GLY A 181 0.41 -6.03 -16.69
N ALA A 182 0.98 -6.93 -15.88
CA ALA A 182 1.52 -6.66 -14.55
C ALA A 182 2.60 -5.58 -14.49
N ARG A 183 3.61 -5.65 -15.40
CA ARG A 183 4.74 -4.70 -15.37
C ARG A 183 4.31 -3.26 -15.66
N LYS A 184 3.46 -3.07 -16.68
CA LYS A 184 2.91 -1.76 -17.03
C LYS A 184 2.00 -1.25 -15.91
N ALA A 185 1.13 -2.12 -15.38
CA ALA A 185 0.24 -1.77 -14.28
C ALA A 185 1.00 -1.29 -13.04
N LEU A 186 2.09 -1.96 -12.66
CA LEU A 186 2.95 -1.54 -11.56
C LEU A 186 3.50 -0.12 -11.78
N LEU A 187 4.10 0.11 -12.95
CA LEU A 187 4.71 1.41 -13.26
C LEU A 187 3.67 2.53 -13.33
N TYR A 188 2.56 2.33 -14.06
CA TYR A 188 1.51 3.33 -14.18
C TYR A 188 0.83 3.61 -12.83
N SER A 189 0.55 2.57 -12.03
CA SER A 189 -0.01 2.75 -10.69
C SER A 189 0.93 3.55 -9.79
N ALA A 190 2.25 3.29 -9.84
CA ALA A 190 3.22 4.05 -9.05
C ALA A 190 3.34 5.51 -9.50
N LEU A 191 3.35 5.76 -10.81
CA LEU A 191 3.37 7.12 -11.36
C LEU A 191 2.10 7.90 -10.97
N LEU A 192 0.93 7.28 -11.08
CA LEU A 192 -0.34 7.91 -10.73
C LEU A 192 -0.47 8.16 -9.23
N PHE A 193 0.04 7.24 -8.40
CA PHE A 193 0.13 7.45 -6.95
C PHE A 193 1.02 8.65 -6.61
N ALA A 194 2.20 8.73 -7.20
CA ALA A 194 3.09 9.89 -7.03
C ALA A 194 2.47 11.19 -7.55
N LEU A 195 1.78 11.13 -8.70
CA LEU A 195 1.08 12.28 -9.28
C LEU A 195 -0.02 12.83 -8.34
N ALA A 196 -0.76 11.94 -7.67
CA ALA A 196 -1.74 12.34 -6.66
C ALA A 196 -1.12 13.10 -5.49
N HIS A 197 0.18 12.88 -5.20
CA HIS A 197 0.93 13.56 -4.13
C HIS A 197 1.64 14.85 -4.58
N VAL A 198 1.63 15.20 -5.87
CA VAL A 198 2.27 16.42 -6.37
C VAL A 198 1.81 17.70 -5.65
N PRO A 199 0.54 17.86 -5.23
CA PRO A 199 0.14 19.03 -4.45
C PRO A 199 0.97 19.25 -3.20
N THR A 200 1.46 18.21 -2.53
CA THR A 200 2.29 18.34 -1.32
C THR A 200 3.60 19.07 -1.60
N ALA A 201 4.17 18.92 -2.81
CA ALA A 201 5.41 19.59 -3.17
C ALA A 201 5.27 21.13 -3.16
N TYR A 202 4.09 21.63 -3.50
CA TYR A 202 3.76 23.05 -3.52
C TYR A 202 3.28 23.55 -2.16
N LEU A 203 2.43 22.78 -1.49
CA LEU A 203 1.81 23.17 -0.22
C LEU A 203 2.80 23.15 0.94
N LEU A 204 3.76 22.20 0.93
CA LEU A 204 4.82 22.09 1.93
C LEU A 204 6.13 22.75 1.47
N ARG A 205 6.08 23.64 0.47
CA ARG A 205 7.25 24.38 0.00
C ARG A 205 7.80 25.29 1.11
N ASP A 206 9.11 25.45 1.11
CA ASP A 206 9.77 26.42 1.97
C ASP A 206 10.13 27.70 1.19
N PRO A 207 9.99 28.92 1.76
CA PRO A 207 10.30 30.16 1.07
C PRO A 207 11.75 30.27 0.59
N LEU A 208 12.70 29.67 1.30
CA LEU A 208 14.14 29.74 0.99
C LEU A 208 14.58 28.56 0.12
N VAL A 209 14.09 27.37 0.40
CA VAL A 209 14.54 26.10 -0.24
C VAL A 209 13.68 25.73 -1.45
N GLY A 210 12.48 26.27 -1.55
CA GLY A 210 11.56 26.02 -2.65
C GLY A 210 10.67 24.79 -2.46
N LEU A 211 10.31 24.13 -3.58
CA LEU A 211 9.40 22.98 -3.60
C LEU A 211 9.93 21.83 -2.75
N ASN A 212 9.01 21.16 -2.05
CA ASN A 212 9.31 19.99 -1.23
C ASN A 212 8.99 18.68 -1.98
N PRO A 213 9.97 18.00 -2.60
CA PRO A 213 9.72 16.82 -3.39
C PRO A 213 9.62 15.53 -2.57
N LEU A 214 9.87 15.57 -1.26
CA LEU A 214 10.09 14.38 -0.42
C LEU A 214 8.93 13.38 -0.49
N ILE A 215 7.67 13.86 -0.32
CA ILE A 215 6.51 12.98 -0.34
C ILE A 215 6.28 12.39 -1.74
N VAL A 216 6.46 13.19 -2.80
CA VAL A 216 6.27 12.72 -4.18
C VAL A 216 7.26 11.62 -4.54
N LEU A 217 8.55 11.81 -4.19
CA LEU A 217 9.61 10.83 -4.43
C LEU A 217 9.39 9.56 -3.58
N ALA A 218 9.04 9.73 -2.30
CA ALA A 218 8.70 8.61 -1.41
C ALA A 218 7.47 7.85 -1.94
N ALA A 219 6.41 8.55 -2.34
CA ALA A 219 5.22 7.93 -2.91
C ALA A 219 5.54 7.08 -4.14
N PHE A 220 6.38 7.57 -5.06
CA PHE A 220 6.78 6.79 -6.22
C PHE A 220 7.60 5.56 -5.84
N GLY A 221 8.68 5.73 -5.07
CA GLY A 221 9.59 4.64 -4.70
C GLY A 221 8.92 3.57 -3.86
N CYS A 222 8.18 3.96 -2.81
CA CYS A 222 7.45 3.04 -1.95
C CYS A 222 6.33 2.32 -2.73
N SER A 223 5.64 3.03 -3.65
CA SER A 223 4.60 2.44 -4.49
C SER A 223 5.12 1.29 -5.36
N LEU A 224 6.33 1.40 -5.90
CA LEU A 224 6.97 0.31 -6.64
C LEU A 224 7.24 -0.90 -5.74
N VAL A 225 7.69 -0.68 -4.52
CA VAL A 225 7.97 -1.75 -3.56
C VAL A 225 6.67 -2.46 -3.14
N TRP A 226 5.65 -1.73 -2.70
CA TRP A 226 4.37 -2.31 -2.27
C TRP A 226 3.64 -2.99 -3.42
N GLY A 227 3.63 -2.39 -4.63
CA GLY A 227 3.08 -3.02 -5.83
C GLY A 227 3.86 -4.29 -6.21
N GLY A 228 5.18 -4.28 -6.09
CA GLY A 228 6.04 -5.44 -6.28
C GLY A 228 5.73 -6.58 -5.31
N LEU A 229 5.46 -6.27 -4.02
CA LEU A 229 5.01 -7.25 -3.03
C LEU A 229 3.70 -7.93 -3.48
N VAL A 230 2.72 -7.14 -3.93
CA VAL A 230 1.44 -7.68 -4.41
C VAL A 230 1.63 -8.55 -5.64
N LEU A 231 2.44 -8.14 -6.62
CA LEU A 231 2.71 -8.94 -7.80
C LEU A 231 3.42 -10.25 -7.46
N ARG A 232 4.34 -10.23 -6.50
CA ARG A 232 5.09 -11.41 -6.08
C ARG A 232 4.27 -12.40 -5.27
N THR A 233 3.40 -11.90 -4.37
CA THR A 233 2.65 -12.75 -3.44
C THR A 233 1.24 -13.07 -3.92
N GLY A 234 0.68 -12.28 -4.84
CA GLY A 234 -0.73 -12.35 -5.24
C GLY A 234 -1.69 -11.82 -4.18
N ARG A 235 -1.21 -11.31 -3.03
CA ARG A 235 -1.99 -10.92 -1.86
C ARG A 235 -1.77 -9.46 -1.47
N LEU A 236 -2.78 -8.85 -0.86
CA LEU A 236 -2.71 -7.46 -0.37
C LEU A 236 -2.08 -7.37 1.03
N VAL A 237 -2.20 -8.41 1.85
CA VAL A 237 -1.81 -8.40 3.28
C VAL A 237 -0.37 -7.91 3.51
N PRO A 238 0.67 -8.41 2.81
CA PRO A 238 2.03 -7.92 3.03
C PRO A 238 2.22 -6.45 2.69
N ALA A 239 1.59 -5.97 1.60
CA ALA A 239 1.70 -4.57 1.18
C ALA A 239 0.93 -3.64 2.11
N VAL A 240 -0.28 -4.01 2.52
CA VAL A 240 -1.08 -3.27 3.52
C VAL A 240 -0.30 -3.11 4.81
N LEU A 241 0.28 -4.20 5.33
CA LEU A 241 1.05 -4.14 6.56
C LEU A 241 2.34 -3.32 6.39
N ALA A 242 3.05 -3.50 5.26
CA ALA A 242 4.28 -2.76 4.98
C ALA A 242 4.02 -1.25 4.94
N HIS A 243 2.99 -0.80 4.23
CA HIS A 243 2.65 0.63 4.13
C HIS A 243 2.14 1.17 5.46
N ALA A 244 1.20 0.49 6.11
CA ALA A 244 0.63 0.95 7.36
C ALA A 244 1.69 1.08 8.47
N LEU A 245 2.58 0.10 8.63
CA LEU A 245 3.67 0.15 9.61
C LEU A 245 4.71 1.20 9.24
N PHE A 246 5.07 1.35 7.95
CA PHE A 246 5.98 2.40 7.49
C PHE A 246 5.43 3.78 7.85
N SER A 247 4.18 4.08 7.49
CA SER A 247 3.56 5.37 7.76
C SER A 247 3.37 5.65 9.25
N TRP A 248 2.98 4.63 10.02
CA TRP A 248 2.92 4.71 11.47
C TRP A 248 4.30 5.00 12.09
N SER A 249 5.35 4.32 11.62
CA SER A 249 6.72 4.54 12.10
C SER A 249 7.21 5.96 11.82
N MET A 250 6.78 6.58 10.72
CA MET A 250 7.11 7.97 10.41
C MET A 250 6.53 8.95 11.45
N ILE A 251 5.41 8.61 12.07
CA ILE A 251 4.76 9.44 13.11
C ILE A 251 5.40 9.18 14.48
N GLU A 252 5.54 7.91 14.87
CA GLU A 252 6.03 7.54 16.21
C GLU A 252 7.54 7.77 16.37
N PHE A 253 8.30 7.62 15.28
CA PHE A 253 9.74 7.82 15.24
C PHE A 253 10.10 8.89 14.21
N PRO A 254 9.86 10.18 14.49
CA PRO A 254 10.07 11.25 13.53
C PRO A 254 11.49 11.27 12.99
N MET A 255 11.63 11.41 11.67
CA MET A 255 12.92 11.28 10.99
C MET A 255 13.89 12.46 11.25
N TRP A 256 13.41 13.54 11.82
CA TRP A 256 14.22 14.68 12.22
C TRP A 256 14.85 14.54 13.61
N ARG A 257 14.40 13.58 14.41
CA ARG A 257 15.02 13.22 15.68
C ARG A 257 16.10 12.16 15.40
N ALA A 258 17.35 12.60 15.35
CA ALA A 258 18.50 11.72 15.23
C ALA A 258 19.06 11.37 16.60
#